data_609ad843814bd959ec7df140f2ddd382
#
_entry.id   609ad843814bd959ec7df140f2ddd382
#
_cell.length_a   1.000
_cell.length_b   1.000
_cell.length_c   1.000
_cell.angle_alpha   90.00
_cell.angle_beta   90.00
_cell.angle_gamma   90.00
#
_symmetry.space_group_name_H-M   'P 1'
#
loop_
_entity.id
_entity.type
_entity.pdbx_description
1 polymer ?
#
loop_
_entity_poly.entity_id
_entity_poly.type
_entity_poly.pdbx_seq_one_letter_code
_entity_poly.pdbx_strand_id
1 'polypeptide(L)'
;AVSQNIAYADVDGNIGLQTCAGIPIRIKGDGLMVVPGWTGEYEWEGIVPFEERPYSLNPSTGTVSSANNKTTDEAYPYHISYWYALHYRIDRIREMLNSKEKLTPRDFMRMHTDYQSAMAQDFLPGLLQVIHAHREELSPAEASALNLLRTWTGTMEAHEAAPAVFDHFYVTFVRNLFHDEMGDSLFTEYTRSSYLSRYAVDKIWKNHGGIWVDDIDTKGTEESLEDIIWVTFQDVVADLGKKLGKDPESWEWGKLHTLTLSHPMGSVKILDRVFHLNRGPYPAPGSFHTVCPYAYSLANPYHVNHGASQRHIYNLADWDKSYVILPTGTSGNPASPFYLDQTEMYLKGDYRQDFFSVDKVKETAKYVLILQNSR
;
A
#
# COMPACT_ATOMS: atom_id res chain seq x y z
N ALA A 1 -10.62 -15.85 14.37
CA ALA A 1 -10.52 -15.87 12.90
C ALA A 1 -9.97 -14.52 12.43
N VAL A 2 -9.21 -14.52 11.36
CA VAL A 2 -8.71 -13.28 10.77
C VAL A 2 -9.90 -12.54 10.14
N SER A 3 -10.03 -11.24 10.45
CA SER A 3 -11.08 -10.39 9.88
C SER A 3 -10.77 -10.11 8.41
N GLN A 4 -11.74 -10.33 7.52
CA GLN A 4 -11.60 -10.13 6.09
C GLN A 4 -12.89 -9.53 5.50
N ASN A 5 -12.73 -8.79 4.41
CA ASN A 5 -13.84 -8.47 3.51
C ASN A 5 -13.82 -9.47 2.36
N ILE A 6 -14.92 -10.19 2.16
CA ILE A 6 -15.06 -11.20 1.12
C ILE A 6 -15.84 -10.61 -0.04
N ALA A 7 -15.19 -10.48 -1.19
CA ALA A 7 -15.85 -10.17 -2.45
C ALA A 7 -16.39 -11.47 -3.06
N TYR A 8 -17.61 -11.42 -3.57
CA TYR A 8 -18.33 -12.54 -4.15
C TYR A 8 -18.80 -12.17 -5.56
N ALA A 9 -18.77 -13.14 -6.45
CA ALA A 9 -19.46 -13.10 -7.73
C ALA A 9 -19.86 -14.52 -8.15
N ASP A 10 -20.98 -14.67 -8.87
CA ASP A 10 -21.45 -15.96 -9.38
C ASP A 10 -21.81 -15.91 -10.88
N VAL A 11 -22.14 -17.10 -11.43
CA VAL A 11 -22.50 -17.26 -12.84
C VAL A 11 -23.87 -16.72 -13.18
N ASP A 12 -24.73 -16.48 -12.19
CA ASP A 12 -26.05 -15.89 -12.35
C ASP A 12 -26.00 -14.36 -12.42
N GLY A 13 -24.79 -13.79 -12.26
CA GLY A 13 -24.54 -12.35 -12.35
C GLY A 13 -24.67 -11.61 -11.02
N ASN A 14 -24.77 -12.32 -9.89
CA ASN A 14 -24.78 -11.68 -8.59
C ASN A 14 -23.36 -11.29 -8.17
N ILE A 15 -23.25 -10.13 -7.54
CA ILE A 15 -22.00 -9.64 -6.92
C ILE A 15 -22.27 -9.19 -5.49
N GLY A 16 -21.29 -9.36 -4.62
CA GLY A 16 -21.43 -8.96 -3.21
C GLY A 16 -20.13 -8.67 -2.52
N LEU A 17 -20.22 -7.93 -1.44
CA LEU A 17 -19.13 -7.69 -0.48
C LEU A 17 -19.66 -7.95 0.92
N GLN A 18 -19.04 -8.84 1.67
CA GLN A 18 -19.42 -9.19 3.03
C GLN A 18 -18.25 -8.99 4.00
N THR A 19 -18.47 -8.23 5.06
CA THR A 19 -17.51 -8.16 6.17
C THR A 19 -17.59 -9.43 7.03
N CYS A 20 -16.54 -10.22 6.99
CA CYS A 20 -16.41 -11.47 7.75
C CYS A 20 -15.49 -11.28 8.94
N ALA A 21 -16.07 -10.92 10.08
CA ALA A 21 -15.36 -10.69 11.33
C ALA A 21 -16.26 -11.01 12.53
N GLY A 22 -15.66 -11.34 13.66
CA GLY A 22 -16.35 -11.25 14.95
C GLY A 22 -16.23 -9.83 15.48
N ILE A 23 -17.19 -8.96 15.15
CA ILE A 23 -17.20 -7.55 15.59
C ILE A 23 -17.76 -7.51 17.00
N PRO A 24 -16.97 -7.10 18.02
CA PRO A 24 -17.46 -7.09 19.40
C PRO A 24 -18.43 -5.94 19.64
N ILE A 25 -19.52 -6.23 20.36
CA ILE A 25 -20.40 -5.23 20.96
C ILE A 25 -19.81 -4.93 22.34
N ARG A 26 -19.34 -3.71 22.54
CA ARG A 26 -18.69 -3.28 23.79
C ARG A 26 -19.69 -2.56 24.67
N ILE A 27 -19.68 -2.86 25.98
CA ILE A 27 -20.47 -2.14 26.98
C ILE A 27 -20.04 -0.67 27.03
N LYS A 28 -18.73 -0.44 27.04
CA LYS A 28 -18.11 0.87 27.16
C LYS A 28 -16.75 0.89 26.45
N GLY A 29 -16.35 2.07 25.96
CA GLY A 29 -15.10 2.25 25.25
C GLY A 29 -15.12 1.68 23.82
N ASP A 30 -14.03 1.86 23.12
CA ASP A 30 -13.87 1.54 21.69
C ASP A 30 -12.66 0.65 21.40
N GLY A 31 -11.86 0.36 22.44
CA GLY A 31 -10.65 -0.45 22.34
C GLY A 31 -9.41 0.32 21.85
N LEU A 32 -9.48 1.66 21.78
CA LEU A 32 -8.33 2.49 21.41
C LEU A 32 -7.36 2.69 22.57
N MET A 33 -7.89 2.89 23.78
CA MET A 33 -7.09 3.20 24.96
C MET A 33 -7.05 2.02 25.94
N VAL A 34 -5.99 1.97 26.72
CA VAL A 34 -5.89 1.04 27.85
C VAL A 34 -6.94 1.40 28.90
N VAL A 35 -7.70 0.41 29.33
CA VAL A 35 -8.81 0.57 30.26
C VAL A 35 -8.63 -0.33 31.51
N PRO A 36 -9.26 -0.01 32.67
CA PRO A 36 -9.16 -0.83 33.86
C PRO A 36 -9.99 -2.11 33.74
N GLY A 37 -9.34 -3.20 33.28
CA GLY A 37 -10.00 -4.48 32.99
C GLY A 37 -10.62 -5.19 34.20
N TRP A 38 -10.29 -4.77 35.45
CA TRP A 38 -10.82 -5.35 36.70
C TRP A 38 -12.19 -4.82 37.12
N THR A 39 -12.72 -3.77 36.44
CA THR A 39 -14.03 -3.17 36.81
C THR A 39 -15.21 -3.90 36.17
N GLY A 40 -14.99 -4.65 35.08
CA GLY A 40 -16.05 -5.27 34.30
C GLY A 40 -16.88 -4.30 33.44
N GLU A 41 -16.53 -3.00 33.42
CA GLU A 41 -17.27 -1.98 32.66
C GLU A 41 -16.99 -1.97 31.15
N TYR A 42 -15.88 -2.58 30.74
CA TYR A 42 -15.36 -2.54 29.37
C TYR A 42 -15.44 -3.90 28.68
N GLU A 43 -16.24 -4.80 29.22
CA GLU A 43 -16.42 -6.14 28.65
C GLU A 43 -17.21 -6.12 27.33
N TRP A 44 -17.19 -7.22 26.63
CA TRP A 44 -17.99 -7.43 25.44
C TRP A 44 -19.33 -8.06 25.85
N GLU A 45 -20.44 -7.44 25.44
CA GLU A 45 -21.79 -8.00 25.61
C GLU A 45 -22.08 -9.13 24.61
N GLY A 46 -21.33 -9.16 23.50
CA GLY A 46 -21.52 -10.15 22.46
C GLY A 46 -20.76 -9.78 21.19
N ILE A 47 -21.21 -10.38 20.11
CA ILE A 47 -20.67 -10.14 18.77
C ILE A 47 -21.85 -9.73 17.87
N VAL A 48 -21.64 -8.71 17.02
CA VAL A 48 -22.63 -8.24 16.07
C VAL A 48 -23.19 -9.42 15.26
N PRO A 49 -24.54 -9.61 15.25
CA PRO A 49 -25.18 -10.66 14.45
C PRO A 49 -24.74 -10.63 13.00
N PHE A 50 -24.69 -11.79 12.36
CA PHE A 50 -24.19 -11.88 10.98
C PHE A 50 -24.97 -10.98 10.02
N GLU A 51 -26.28 -10.92 10.18
CA GLU A 51 -27.24 -10.18 9.36
C GLU A 51 -27.11 -8.66 9.50
N GLU A 52 -26.50 -8.20 10.60
CA GLU A 52 -26.28 -6.79 10.89
C GLU A 52 -24.86 -6.33 10.52
N ARG A 53 -24.00 -7.25 10.09
CA ARG A 53 -22.63 -6.90 9.63
C ARG A 53 -22.69 -6.17 8.31
N PRO A 54 -21.72 -5.27 8.05
CA PRO A 54 -21.69 -4.55 6.79
C PRO A 54 -21.65 -5.50 5.59
N TYR A 55 -22.59 -5.35 4.68
CA TYR A 55 -22.64 -6.10 3.43
C TYR A 55 -23.20 -5.24 2.29
N SER A 56 -22.91 -5.67 1.07
CA SER A 56 -23.52 -5.14 -0.14
C SER A 56 -23.82 -6.30 -1.07
N LEU A 57 -25.03 -6.37 -1.61
CA LEU A 57 -25.44 -7.38 -2.59
C LEU A 57 -26.08 -6.68 -3.78
N ASN A 58 -25.60 -6.96 -4.98
CA ASN A 58 -26.11 -6.42 -6.24
C ASN A 58 -26.29 -4.89 -6.21
N PRO A 59 -25.28 -4.10 -5.83
CA PRO A 59 -25.42 -2.66 -5.79
C PRO A 59 -25.69 -2.09 -7.18
N SER A 60 -26.45 -1.00 -7.25
CA SER A 60 -26.80 -0.34 -8.51
C SER A 60 -25.59 0.16 -9.31
N THR A 61 -24.43 0.30 -8.67
CA THR A 61 -23.15 0.63 -9.32
C THR A 61 -22.62 -0.49 -10.20
N GLY A 62 -23.12 -1.74 -10.06
CA GLY A 62 -22.63 -2.91 -10.79
C GLY A 62 -21.23 -3.36 -10.41
N THR A 63 -20.65 -2.82 -9.34
CA THR A 63 -19.31 -3.17 -8.85
C THR A 63 -19.27 -3.21 -7.33
N VAL A 64 -18.39 -4.06 -6.78
CA VAL A 64 -18.02 -4.09 -5.36
C VAL A 64 -16.50 -4.00 -5.24
N SER A 65 -16.02 -3.31 -4.22
CA SER A 65 -14.59 -3.11 -4.01
C SER A 65 -14.23 -2.88 -2.55
N SER A 66 -13.04 -3.30 -2.15
CA SER A 66 -12.47 -3.07 -0.82
C SER A 66 -10.96 -2.94 -0.92
N ALA A 67 -10.41 -1.98 -0.19
CA ALA A 67 -8.98 -1.70 -0.10
C ALA A 67 -8.56 -1.37 1.35
N ASN A 68 -9.09 -2.10 2.34
CA ASN A 68 -8.93 -1.85 3.77
C ASN A 68 -9.54 -0.51 4.25
N ASN A 69 -10.37 0.12 3.43
CA ASN A 69 -11.10 1.35 3.75
C ASN A 69 -12.28 1.07 4.70
N LYS A 70 -12.79 2.13 5.34
CA LYS A 70 -14.05 2.07 6.09
C LYS A 70 -15.18 1.64 5.15
N THR A 71 -15.95 0.62 5.56
CA THR A 71 -17.02 0.00 4.76
C THR A 71 -18.41 0.44 5.18
N THR A 72 -18.52 1.27 6.22
CA THR A 72 -19.78 1.77 6.79
C THR A 72 -19.80 3.29 6.76
N ASP A 73 -20.99 3.86 6.78
CA ASP A 73 -21.24 5.28 7.01
C ASP A 73 -21.39 5.59 8.52
N GLU A 74 -21.73 6.82 8.84
CA GLU A 74 -21.92 7.30 10.21
C GLU A 74 -23.22 6.79 10.84
N ALA A 75 -24.17 6.26 10.04
CA ALA A 75 -25.42 5.72 10.54
C ALA A 75 -25.28 4.27 11.07
N TYR A 76 -24.17 3.60 10.77
CA TYR A 76 -23.95 2.23 11.24
C TYR A 76 -23.79 2.20 12.77
N PRO A 77 -24.60 1.40 13.49
CA PRO A 77 -24.74 1.55 14.94
C PRO A 77 -23.58 0.97 15.76
N TYR A 78 -22.72 0.17 15.16
CA TYR A 78 -21.64 -0.51 15.88
C TYR A 78 -20.27 0.09 15.55
N HIS A 79 -19.45 0.29 16.55
CA HIS A 79 -18.05 0.64 16.35
C HIS A 79 -17.27 -0.58 15.87
N ILE A 80 -16.61 -0.47 14.71
CA ILE A 80 -15.78 -1.53 14.13
C ILE A 80 -14.31 -1.30 14.48
N SER A 81 -13.75 -0.17 14.05
CA SER A 81 -12.33 0.14 14.19
C SER A 81 -12.06 1.62 13.92
N TYR A 82 -10.92 2.11 14.39
CA TYR A 82 -10.28 3.34 13.90
C TYR A 82 -9.20 3.08 12.85
N TRP A 83 -8.81 1.81 12.66
CA TRP A 83 -7.69 1.40 11.83
C TRP A 83 -8.14 1.03 10.43
N TYR A 84 -8.41 2.04 9.62
CA TYR A 84 -8.71 1.87 8.21
C TYR A 84 -7.59 2.43 7.33
N ALA A 85 -7.45 1.95 6.11
CA ALA A 85 -6.63 2.63 5.13
C ALA A 85 -7.27 3.96 4.73
N LEU A 86 -6.46 4.95 4.44
CA LEU A 86 -6.91 6.19 3.82
C LEU A 86 -7.58 5.92 2.46
N HIS A 87 -8.38 6.87 2.00
CA HIS A 87 -9.26 6.70 0.85
C HIS A 87 -8.54 6.52 -0.50
N TYR A 88 -7.28 6.88 -0.64
CA TYR A 88 -6.54 6.97 -1.91
C TYR A 88 -6.66 5.72 -2.79
N ARG A 89 -6.43 4.52 -2.25
CA ARG A 89 -6.52 3.28 -3.03
C ARG A 89 -7.94 2.95 -3.46
N ILE A 90 -8.90 3.09 -2.56
CA ILE A 90 -10.29 2.74 -2.87
C ILE A 90 -10.91 3.72 -3.87
N ASP A 91 -10.56 5.00 -3.80
CA ASP A 91 -11.07 6.00 -4.74
C ASP A 91 -10.49 5.75 -6.14
N ARG A 92 -9.19 5.45 -6.24
CA ARG A 92 -8.58 5.07 -7.51
C ARG A 92 -9.15 3.78 -8.09
N ILE A 93 -9.41 2.76 -7.27
CA ILE A 93 -10.08 1.53 -7.71
C ILE A 93 -11.46 1.84 -8.28
N ARG A 94 -12.26 2.66 -7.58
CA ARG A 94 -13.61 3.04 -8.04
C ARG A 94 -13.57 3.86 -9.31
N GLU A 95 -12.63 4.79 -9.43
CA GLU A 95 -12.39 5.54 -10.66
C GLU A 95 -12.16 4.60 -11.85
N MET A 96 -11.26 3.63 -11.70
CA MET A 96 -10.95 2.66 -12.76
C MET A 96 -12.12 1.72 -13.06
N LEU A 97 -12.84 1.26 -12.03
CA LEU A 97 -14.04 0.42 -12.22
C LEU A 97 -15.15 1.17 -12.98
N ASN A 98 -15.27 2.47 -12.76
CA ASN A 98 -16.29 3.32 -13.41
C ASN A 98 -15.82 3.91 -14.75
N SER A 99 -14.58 3.66 -15.18
CA SER A 99 -14.01 4.24 -16.41
C SER A 99 -14.65 3.70 -17.69
N LYS A 100 -15.34 2.56 -17.62
CA LYS A 100 -16.01 1.89 -18.74
C LYS A 100 -17.29 1.21 -18.28
N GLU A 101 -18.27 1.13 -19.17
CA GLU A 101 -19.51 0.40 -18.91
C GLU A 101 -19.30 -1.11 -18.75
N LYS A 102 -18.37 -1.69 -19.49
CA LYS A 102 -18.00 -3.11 -19.42
C LYS A 102 -16.49 -3.27 -19.31
N LEU A 103 -16.07 -4.01 -18.30
CA LEU A 103 -14.68 -4.32 -18.02
C LEU A 103 -14.33 -5.72 -18.54
N THR A 104 -13.09 -5.88 -18.96
CA THR A 104 -12.51 -7.14 -19.44
C THR A 104 -11.42 -7.62 -18.49
N PRO A 105 -11.00 -8.89 -18.54
CA PRO A 105 -9.83 -9.35 -17.76
C PRO A 105 -8.58 -8.48 -17.94
N ARG A 106 -8.35 -7.93 -19.14
CA ARG A 106 -7.22 -7.01 -19.39
C ARG A 106 -7.33 -5.68 -18.64
N ASP A 107 -8.54 -5.21 -18.40
CA ASP A 107 -8.74 -3.99 -17.60
C ASP A 107 -8.35 -4.25 -16.13
N PHE A 108 -8.71 -5.42 -15.60
CA PHE A 108 -8.28 -5.83 -14.24
C PHE A 108 -6.77 -6.06 -14.14
N MET A 109 -6.12 -6.61 -15.18
CA MET A 109 -4.64 -6.70 -15.22
C MET A 109 -3.99 -5.33 -15.10
N ARG A 110 -4.52 -4.31 -15.81
CA ARG A 110 -4.04 -2.92 -15.70
C ARG A 110 -4.30 -2.33 -14.31
N MET A 111 -5.47 -2.61 -13.70
CA MET A 111 -5.75 -2.18 -12.32
C MET A 111 -4.77 -2.78 -11.32
N HIS A 112 -4.40 -4.05 -11.49
CA HIS A 112 -3.44 -4.74 -10.62
C HIS A 112 -2.00 -4.17 -10.75
N THR A 113 -1.71 -3.42 -11.78
CA THR A 113 -0.41 -2.75 -12.03
C THR A 113 -0.56 -1.24 -12.11
N ASP A 114 -1.61 -0.68 -11.51
CA ASP A 114 -1.78 0.76 -11.45
C ASP A 114 -0.90 1.35 -10.34
N TYR A 115 0.01 2.23 -10.74
CA TYR A 115 0.96 2.93 -9.86
C TYR A 115 0.61 4.40 -9.68
N GLN A 116 -0.57 4.84 -10.13
CA GLN A 116 -1.03 6.21 -9.94
C GLN A 116 -1.23 6.51 -8.45
N SER A 117 -0.61 7.56 -7.96
CA SER A 117 -0.73 8.02 -6.59
C SER A 117 -1.82 9.09 -6.47
N ALA A 118 -2.99 8.71 -5.95
CA ALA A 118 -4.02 9.68 -5.59
C ALA A 118 -3.55 10.60 -4.44
N MET A 119 -2.66 10.13 -3.57
CA MET A 119 -2.03 10.97 -2.55
C MET A 119 -1.20 12.09 -3.17
N ALA A 120 -0.49 11.82 -4.27
CA ALA A 120 0.23 12.87 -4.97
C ALA A 120 -0.70 13.97 -5.52
N GLN A 121 -1.90 13.60 -5.97
CA GLN A 121 -2.89 14.58 -6.44
C GLN A 121 -3.33 15.53 -5.32
N ASP A 122 -3.42 15.05 -4.08
CA ASP A 122 -3.79 15.86 -2.92
C ASP A 122 -2.63 16.73 -2.40
N PHE A 123 -1.42 16.18 -2.34
CA PHE A 123 -0.27 16.84 -1.72
C PHE A 123 0.50 17.75 -2.68
N LEU A 124 0.62 17.36 -3.94
CA LEU A 124 1.49 18.05 -4.90
C LEU A 124 1.12 19.53 -5.13
N PRO A 125 -0.16 19.91 -5.23
CA PRO A 125 -0.50 21.32 -5.40
C PRO A 125 0.01 22.24 -4.28
N GLY A 126 -0.18 21.84 -3.01
CA GLY A 126 0.30 22.60 -1.86
C GLY A 126 1.82 22.63 -1.77
N LEU A 127 2.47 21.49 -2.01
CA LEU A 127 3.94 21.41 -2.06
C LEU A 127 4.51 22.33 -3.14
N LEU A 128 3.98 22.30 -4.35
CA LEU A 128 4.44 23.15 -5.45
C LEU A 128 4.19 24.62 -5.17
N GLN A 129 3.09 24.98 -4.51
CA GLN A 129 2.78 26.36 -4.11
C GLN A 129 3.85 26.91 -3.17
N VAL A 130 4.20 26.16 -2.12
CA VAL A 130 5.23 26.58 -1.15
C VAL A 130 6.59 26.71 -1.83
N ILE A 131 7.04 25.71 -2.57
CA ILE A 131 8.35 25.77 -3.26
C ILE A 131 8.39 26.93 -4.25
N HIS A 132 7.29 27.20 -4.96
CA HIS A 132 7.23 28.32 -5.90
C HIS A 132 7.31 29.69 -5.22
N ALA A 133 6.82 29.83 -3.99
CA ALA A 133 6.96 31.07 -3.21
C ALA A 133 8.44 31.38 -2.91
N HIS A 134 9.28 30.37 -2.77
CA HIS A 134 10.73 30.47 -2.52
C HIS A 134 11.61 30.34 -3.77
N ARG A 135 11.04 30.49 -4.98
CA ARG A 135 11.74 30.20 -6.24
C ARG A 135 13.05 30.94 -6.45
N GLU A 136 13.20 32.16 -5.86
CA GLU A 136 14.41 32.99 -5.96
C GLU A 136 15.55 32.49 -5.05
N GLU A 137 15.24 31.63 -4.09
CA GLU A 137 16.16 31.06 -3.11
C GLU A 137 16.69 29.67 -3.53
N LEU A 138 16.10 29.07 -4.57
CA LEU A 138 16.41 27.72 -5.01
C LEU A 138 17.85 27.57 -5.50
N SER A 139 18.54 26.59 -4.96
CA SER A 139 19.77 26.06 -5.57
C SER A 139 19.46 25.40 -6.92
N PRO A 140 20.47 25.17 -7.80
CA PRO A 140 20.26 24.48 -9.06
C PRO A 140 19.63 23.08 -8.92
N ALA A 141 19.98 22.32 -7.85
CA ALA A 141 19.43 21.00 -7.59
C ALA A 141 17.96 21.09 -7.15
N GLU A 142 17.60 22.05 -6.30
CA GLU A 142 16.23 22.30 -5.87
C GLU A 142 15.34 22.75 -7.04
N ALA A 143 15.87 23.60 -7.91
CA ALA A 143 15.16 24.03 -9.12
C ALA A 143 14.91 22.88 -10.08
N SER A 144 15.85 21.96 -10.25
CA SER A 144 15.67 20.72 -11.03
C SER A 144 14.64 19.79 -10.38
N ALA A 145 14.71 19.58 -9.06
CA ALA A 145 13.73 18.77 -8.32
C ALA A 145 12.31 19.36 -8.41
N LEU A 146 12.17 20.68 -8.29
CA LEU A 146 10.89 21.38 -8.53
C LEU A 146 10.36 21.12 -9.95
N ASN A 147 11.23 21.18 -10.96
CA ASN A 147 10.82 20.91 -12.34
C ASN A 147 10.35 19.47 -12.55
N LEU A 148 11.02 18.49 -11.94
CA LEU A 148 10.58 17.09 -11.93
C LEU A 148 9.17 16.95 -11.34
N LEU A 149 8.91 17.52 -10.17
CA LEU A 149 7.59 17.48 -9.53
C LEU A 149 6.51 18.19 -10.37
N ARG A 150 6.83 19.32 -10.98
CA ARG A 150 5.88 20.11 -11.78
C ARG A 150 5.41 19.41 -13.04
N THR A 151 6.28 18.60 -13.66
CA THR A 151 5.98 17.86 -14.89
C THR A 151 5.47 16.45 -14.65
N TRP A 152 5.54 15.98 -13.41
CA TRP A 152 5.15 14.64 -13.03
C TRP A 152 3.63 14.44 -13.05
N THR A 153 3.20 13.30 -13.57
CA THR A 153 1.77 12.92 -13.67
C THR A 153 1.22 12.27 -12.40
N GLY A 154 2.07 12.04 -11.39
CA GLY A 154 1.70 11.33 -10.17
C GLY A 154 1.81 9.80 -10.28
N THR A 155 2.38 9.27 -11.38
CA THR A 155 2.59 7.83 -11.54
C THR A 155 3.93 7.43 -10.92
N MET A 156 3.91 6.46 -10.00
CA MET A 156 5.08 6.02 -9.22
C MET A 156 5.89 4.96 -9.98
N GLU A 157 6.46 5.33 -11.14
CA GLU A 157 7.29 4.42 -11.94
C GLU A 157 8.70 4.28 -11.36
N ALA A 158 9.24 3.06 -11.37
CA ALA A 158 10.55 2.78 -10.77
C ALA A 158 11.73 3.49 -11.46
N HIS A 159 11.60 3.82 -12.75
CA HIS A 159 12.65 4.46 -13.54
C HIS A 159 12.54 6.00 -13.55
N GLU A 160 11.50 6.58 -12.95
CA GLU A 160 11.31 8.02 -12.86
C GLU A 160 11.93 8.61 -11.59
N ALA A 161 12.34 9.86 -11.67
CA ALA A 161 12.98 10.60 -10.55
C ALA A 161 11.95 11.31 -9.66
N ALA A 162 10.88 11.86 -10.24
CA ALA A 162 9.88 12.60 -9.48
C ALA A 162 9.25 11.80 -8.33
N PRO A 163 8.93 10.49 -8.48
CA PRO A 163 8.47 9.65 -7.38
C PRO A 163 9.44 9.59 -6.20
N ALA A 164 10.76 9.56 -6.46
CA ALA A 164 11.76 9.56 -5.40
C ALA A 164 11.74 10.88 -4.60
N VAL A 165 11.63 12.01 -5.28
CA VAL A 165 11.50 13.33 -4.61
C VAL A 165 10.22 13.39 -3.79
N PHE A 166 9.08 13.00 -4.36
CA PHE A 166 7.78 13.09 -3.69
C PHE A 166 7.65 12.13 -2.49
N ASP A 167 8.02 10.87 -2.66
CA ASP A 167 7.86 9.88 -1.59
C ASP A 167 8.89 10.10 -0.47
N HIS A 168 10.13 10.53 -0.83
CA HIS A 168 11.12 10.94 0.16
C HIS A 168 10.71 12.23 0.89
N PHE A 169 10.01 13.15 0.20
CA PHE A 169 9.38 14.30 0.86
C PHE A 169 8.38 13.82 1.92
N TYR A 170 7.49 12.90 1.60
CA TYR A 170 6.51 12.40 2.56
C TYR A 170 7.18 11.76 3.79
N VAL A 171 8.20 10.93 3.59
CA VAL A 171 8.93 10.29 4.70
C VAL A 171 9.64 11.32 5.59
N THR A 172 10.30 12.30 4.98
CA THR A 172 11.01 13.36 5.69
C THR A 172 10.02 14.30 6.40
N PHE A 173 8.89 14.60 5.76
CA PHE A 173 7.83 15.41 6.33
C PHE A 173 7.23 14.78 7.59
N VAL A 174 6.98 13.47 7.58
CA VAL A 174 6.56 12.74 8.80
C VAL A 174 7.60 12.91 9.93
N ARG A 175 8.87 12.88 9.60
CA ARG A 175 9.93 13.10 10.58
C ARG A 175 9.93 14.52 11.12
N ASN A 176 9.87 15.49 10.25
CA ASN A 176 9.94 16.92 10.62
C ASN A 176 8.68 17.40 11.37
N LEU A 177 7.56 16.64 11.26
CA LEU A 177 6.34 16.93 12.02
C LEU A 177 6.29 16.32 13.43
N PHE A 178 7.03 15.25 13.70
CA PHE A 178 6.75 14.49 14.94
C PHE A 178 7.99 14.09 15.73
N HIS A 179 9.18 14.21 15.14
CA HIS A 179 10.37 13.64 15.77
C HIS A 179 10.88 14.48 16.94
N ASP A 180 10.77 15.78 16.87
CA ASP A 180 11.22 16.73 17.89
C ASP A 180 10.48 16.54 19.21
N GLU A 181 9.13 16.37 19.21
CA GLU A 181 8.39 16.08 20.43
C GLU A 181 8.52 14.62 20.90
N MET A 182 8.70 13.70 19.96
CA MET A 182 8.72 12.27 20.30
C MET A 182 10.09 11.74 20.69
N GLY A 183 11.16 12.30 20.12
CA GLY A 183 12.50 11.74 20.19
C GLY A 183 12.62 10.36 19.50
N ASP A 184 13.82 9.84 19.35
CA ASP A 184 14.12 8.64 18.56
C ASP A 184 13.30 7.40 18.95
N SER A 185 13.13 7.15 20.24
CA SER A 185 12.48 5.93 20.73
C SER A 185 10.99 5.90 20.42
N LEU A 186 10.27 6.95 20.79
CA LEU A 186 8.82 7.04 20.58
C LEU A 186 8.49 7.20 19.10
N PHE A 187 9.28 7.99 18.36
CA PHE A 187 9.12 8.16 16.92
C PHE A 187 9.28 6.83 16.18
N THR A 188 10.23 5.98 16.58
CA THR A 188 10.41 4.65 16.00
C THR A 188 9.17 3.78 16.22
N GLU A 189 8.61 3.76 17.44
CA GLU A 189 7.38 3.01 17.72
C GLU A 189 6.16 3.59 16.96
N TYR A 190 6.03 4.90 16.92
CA TYR A 190 4.97 5.60 16.21
C TYR A 190 4.96 5.27 14.70
N THR A 191 6.13 5.27 14.08
CA THR A 191 6.28 5.01 12.64
C THR A 191 6.16 3.53 12.26
N ARG A 192 6.19 2.61 13.23
CA ARG A 192 5.80 1.20 13.03
C ARG A 192 4.30 1.06 12.76
N SER A 193 3.48 1.96 13.29
CA SER A 193 2.04 1.99 13.03
C SER A 193 1.76 2.65 11.68
N SER A 194 1.57 1.84 10.65
CA SER A 194 1.37 2.34 9.28
C SER A 194 0.12 3.21 9.08
N TYR A 195 -0.90 3.07 9.94
CA TYR A 195 -2.14 3.84 9.79
C TYR A 195 -2.11 5.14 10.60
N LEU A 196 -1.62 5.11 11.83
CA LEU A 196 -1.69 6.25 12.75
C LEU A 196 -0.96 7.47 12.20
N SER A 197 0.32 7.30 11.83
CA SER A 197 1.13 8.39 11.28
C SER A 197 0.55 8.97 10.00
N ARG A 198 0.05 8.11 9.11
CA ARG A 198 -0.55 8.55 7.84
C ARG A 198 -1.86 9.32 8.03
N TYR A 199 -2.70 8.91 8.97
CA TYR A 199 -3.90 9.66 9.34
C TYR A 199 -3.59 11.01 9.95
N ALA A 200 -2.59 11.09 10.81
CA ALA A 200 -2.17 12.35 11.42
C ALA A 200 -1.66 13.33 10.38
N VAL A 201 -0.79 12.88 9.48
CA VAL A 201 -0.27 13.69 8.37
C VAL A 201 -1.40 14.18 7.44
N ASP A 202 -2.31 13.27 7.05
CA ASP A 202 -3.46 13.64 6.20
C ASP A 202 -4.32 14.74 6.84
N LYS A 203 -4.55 14.65 8.15
CA LYS A 203 -5.29 15.67 8.90
C LYS A 203 -4.54 17.00 9.00
N ILE A 204 -3.24 16.97 9.31
CA ILE A 204 -2.40 18.17 9.38
C ILE A 204 -2.40 18.88 8.02
N TRP A 205 -2.19 18.13 6.93
CA TRP A 205 -2.19 18.65 5.59
C TRP A 205 -3.53 19.30 5.21
N LYS A 206 -4.64 18.62 5.42
CA LYS A 206 -6.00 19.11 5.09
C LYS A 206 -6.47 20.27 5.96
N ASN A 207 -6.01 20.34 7.20
CA ASN A 207 -6.37 21.43 8.12
C ASN A 207 -5.39 22.61 8.06
N HIS A 208 -4.37 22.56 7.20
CA HIS A 208 -3.34 23.58 7.06
C HIS A 208 -2.64 23.91 8.38
N GLY A 209 -2.31 22.87 9.19
CA GLY A 209 -1.56 23.04 10.43
C GLY A 209 -2.06 22.16 11.59
N GLY A 210 -1.56 22.47 12.77
CA GLY A 210 -1.86 21.78 14.01
C GLY A 210 -0.71 21.94 15.01
N ILE A 211 -0.88 21.40 16.21
CA ILE A 211 0.13 21.51 17.29
C ILE A 211 1.46 20.82 17.01
N TRP A 212 1.53 19.99 15.97
CA TRP A 212 2.71 19.24 15.54
C TRP A 212 3.50 19.93 14.44
N VAL A 213 3.19 21.20 14.15
CA VAL A 213 3.86 21.93 13.07
C VAL A 213 5.02 22.77 13.60
N ASP A 214 4.95 23.18 14.87
CA ASP A 214 6.00 23.93 15.55
C ASP A 214 7.18 23.00 15.88
N ASP A 215 8.41 23.35 15.44
CA ASP A 215 9.63 22.64 15.81
C ASP A 215 10.09 23.14 17.18
N ILE A 216 9.82 22.37 18.23
CA ILE A 216 10.13 22.75 19.61
C ILE A 216 11.61 22.96 19.93
N ASP A 217 12.50 22.52 19.04
CA ASP A 217 13.94 22.74 19.15
C ASP A 217 14.36 24.14 18.68
N THR A 218 13.53 24.86 17.92
CA THR A 218 13.77 26.23 17.45
C THR A 218 13.22 27.26 18.45
N LYS A 219 14.11 27.85 19.27
CA LYS A 219 13.69 28.77 20.33
C LYS A 219 13.28 30.12 19.79
N GLY A 220 12.02 30.52 20.06
CA GLY A 220 11.51 31.86 19.78
C GLY A 220 11.00 32.05 18.35
N THR A 221 10.83 30.97 17.64
CA THR A 221 10.13 30.88 16.36
C THR A 221 8.95 29.91 16.55
N GLU A 222 7.84 30.20 15.96
CA GLU A 222 6.68 29.31 15.83
C GLU A 222 6.50 29.07 14.33
N GLU A 223 6.77 27.84 13.89
CA GLU A 223 6.73 27.50 12.48
C GLU A 223 5.30 27.33 11.98
N SER A 224 5.09 27.73 10.74
CA SER A 224 3.88 27.41 9.98
C SER A 224 4.04 26.08 9.22
N LEU A 225 2.93 25.53 8.73
CA LEU A 225 2.96 24.36 7.86
C LEU A 225 3.81 24.60 6.61
N GLU A 226 3.74 25.81 6.06
CA GLU A 226 4.52 26.22 4.89
C GLU A 226 6.03 26.22 5.19
N ASP A 227 6.43 26.64 6.39
CA ASP A 227 7.84 26.62 6.82
C ASP A 227 8.35 25.18 6.92
N ILE A 228 7.57 24.28 7.53
CA ILE A 228 7.94 22.85 7.62
C ILE A 228 7.98 22.21 6.23
N ILE A 229 7.05 22.53 5.33
CA ILE A 229 7.08 22.04 3.94
C ILE A 229 8.35 22.51 3.24
N TRP A 230 8.72 23.79 3.40
CA TRP A 230 9.90 24.36 2.77
C TRP A 230 11.21 23.72 3.26
N VAL A 231 11.40 23.65 4.56
CA VAL A 231 12.58 23.00 5.17
C VAL A 231 12.64 21.52 4.76
N THR A 232 11.51 20.83 4.79
CA THR A 232 11.44 19.43 4.34
C THR A 232 11.89 19.26 2.89
N PHE A 233 11.48 20.14 1.99
CA PHE A 233 11.91 20.05 0.59
C PHE A 233 13.42 20.23 0.43
N GLN A 234 14.03 21.18 1.16
CA GLN A 234 15.47 21.39 1.16
C GLN A 234 16.24 20.16 1.70
N ASP A 235 15.76 19.60 2.81
CA ASP A 235 16.33 18.37 3.40
C ASP A 235 16.27 17.19 2.42
N VAL A 236 15.16 17.03 1.71
CA VAL A 236 14.96 15.99 0.69
C VAL A 236 15.98 16.11 -0.43
N VAL A 237 16.15 17.29 -0.99
CA VAL A 237 17.10 17.50 -2.09
C VAL A 237 18.55 17.25 -1.62
N ALA A 238 18.88 17.73 -0.42
CA ALA A 238 20.20 17.51 0.16
C ALA A 238 20.47 16.02 0.44
N ASP A 239 19.49 15.29 0.94
CA ASP A 239 19.63 13.87 1.30
C ASP A 239 19.63 12.97 0.06
N LEU A 240 18.77 13.21 -0.92
CA LEU A 240 18.80 12.50 -2.20
C LEU A 240 20.10 12.75 -2.94
N GLY A 241 20.62 13.97 -2.88
CA GLY A 241 21.94 14.31 -3.43
C GLY A 241 23.09 13.49 -2.82
N LYS A 242 23.00 13.18 -1.52
CA LYS A 242 23.98 12.30 -0.83
C LYS A 242 23.76 10.82 -1.20
N LYS A 243 22.51 10.37 -1.30
CA LYS A 243 22.16 8.97 -1.52
C LYS A 243 22.30 8.53 -2.98
N LEU A 244 21.87 9.35 -3.93
CA LEU A 244 21.72 9.00 -5.34
C LEU A 244 22.63 9.78 -6.29
N GLY A 245 23.35 10.79 -5.79
CA GLY A 245 24.24 11.64 -6.59
C GLY A 245 23.66 13.03 -6.84
N LYS A 246 24.50 13.92 -7.39
CA LYS A 246 24.20 15.36 -7.46
C LYS A 246 23.17 15.76 -8.53
N ASP A 247 22.88 14.88 -9.47
CA ASP A 247 21.98 15.16 -10.58
C ASP A 247 20.57 14.64 -10.27
N PRO A 248 19.56 15.51 -10.01
CA PRO A 248 18.20 15.11 -9.70
C PRO A 248 17.52 14.29 -10.79
N GLU A 249 17.86 14.48 -12.07
CA GLU A 249 17.31 13.70 -13.18
C GLU A 249 17.71 12.21 -13.11
N SER A 250 18.76 11.88 -12.34
CA SER A 250 19.23 10.51 -12.14
C SER A 250 18.63 9.81 -10.91
N TRP A 251 17.78 10.47 -10.14
CA TRP A 251 17.22 9.93 -8.89
C TRP A 251 16.05 8.97 -9.11
N GLU A 252 16.29 7.92 -9.87
CA GLU A 252 15.27 6.91 -10.14
C GLU A 252 14.70 6.32 -8.84
N TRP A 253 13.37 6.26 -8.76
CA TRP A 253 12.64 5.72 -7.61
C TRP A 253 13.09 4.31 -7.23
N GLY A 254 13.26 3.43 -8.21
CA GLY A 254 13.70 2.05 -8.00
C GLY A 254 15.12 1.87 -7.50
N LYS A 255 15.93 2.93 -7.43
CA LYS A 255 17.24 2.90 -6.74
C LYS A 255 17.10 2.98 -5.23
N LEU A 256 16.01 3.60 -4.75
CA LEU A 256 15.65 3.64 -3.33
C LEU A 256 14.65 2.53 -3.00
N HIS A 257 13.54 2.49 -3.73
CA HIS A 257 12.40 1.63 -3.46
C HIS A 257 12.60 0.27 -4.11
N THR A 258 12.80 -0.73 -3.27
CA THR A 258 13.21 -2.07 -3.74
C THR A 258 12.41 -3.19 -3.10
N LEU A 259 12.15 -4.23 -3.88
CA LEU A 259 11.53 -5.48 -3.45
C LEU A 259 12.60 -6.57 -3.26
N THR A 260 12.68 -7.12 -2.07
CA THR A 260 13.42 -8.36 -1.82
C THR A 260 12.43 -9.47 -1.46
N LEU A 261 12.45 -10.55 -2.24
CA LEU A 261 11.69 -11.76 -1.97
C LEU A 261 12.47 -12.59 -0.95
N SER A 262 12.09 -12.45 0.31
CA SER A 262 12.82 -13.02 1.44
C SER A 262 12.36 -14.44 1.76
N HIS A 263 13.31 -15.34 1.97
CA HIS A 263 13.06 -16.68 2.49
C HIS A 263 13.26 -16.67 4.01
N PRO A 264 12.44 -17.38 4.82
CA PRO A 264 12.59 -17.39 6.30
C PRO A 264 14.01 -17.72 6.78
N MET A 265 14.67 -18.69 6.16
CA MET A 265 16.06 -19.05 6.48
C MET A 265 17.10 -18.08 5.90
N GLY A 266 16.69 -17.19 5.00
CA GLY A 266 17.57 -16.19 4.37
C GLY A 266 17.98 -15.05 5.31
N SER A 267 17.39 -14.96 6.51
CA SER A 267 17.87 -14.10 7.59
C SER A 267 19.26 -14.51 8.11
N VAL A 268 19.64 -15.76 7.95
CA VAL A 268 20.97 -16.27 8.27
C VAL A 268 21.87 -16.07 7.04
N LYS A 269 22.71 -15.02 7.08
CA LYS A 269 23.54 -14.56 5.93
C LYS A 269 24.36 -15.66 5.25
N ILE A 270 24.89 -16.64 6.01
CA ILE A 270 25.68 -17.73 5.44
C ILE A 270 24.79 -18.70 4.64
N LEU A 271 23.58 -18.99 5.13
CA LEU A 271 22.62 -19.84 4.42
C LEU A 271 22.12 -19.16 3.15
N ASP A 272 21.83 -17.86 3.24
CA ASP A 272 21.42 -17.08 2.08
C ASP A 272 22.50 -17.08 1.00
N ARG A 273 23.76 -16.83 1.37
CA ARG A 273 24.88 -16.83 0.42
C ARG A 273 25.12 -18.18 -0.25
N VAL A 274 25.01 -19.28 0.50
CA VAL A 274 25.29 -20.63 -0.01
C VAL A 274 24.15 -21.15 -0.87
N PHE A 275 22.90 -20.95 -0.45
CA PHE A 275 21.73 -21.53 -1.08
C PHE A 275 20.95 -20.52 -1.95
N HIS A 276 21.39 -19.26 -2.01
CA HIS A 276 20.69 -18.21 -2.75
C HIS A 276 19.21 -18.15 -2.38
N LEU A 277 18.91 -18.01 -1.08
CA LEU A 277 17.55 -18.09 -0.55
C LEU A 277 16.73 -16.85 -0.88
N ASN A 278 17.29 -15.66 -0.59
CA ASN A 278 16.64 -14.40 -0.93
C ASN A 278 16.86 -14.03 -2.40
N ARG A 279 15.93 -13.28 -2.97
CA ARG A 279 16.04 -12.77 -4.34
C ARG A 279 15.72 -11.28 -4.41
N GLY A 280 16.45 -10.59 -5.25
CA GLY A 280 16.44 -9.13 -5.35
C GLY A 280 17.76 -8.53 -4.82
N PRO A 281 17.79 -7.23 -4.45
CA PRO A 281 16.65 -6.31 -4.55
C PRO A 281 16.26 -6.02 -6.01
N TYR A 282 14.96 -6.01 -6.29
CA TYR A 282 14.41 -5.57 -7.58
C TYR A 282 13.92 -4.13 -7.45
N PRO A 283 14.15 -3.25 -8.44
CA PRO A 283 13.49 -1.95 -8.49
C PRO A 283 11.97 -2.12 -8.42
N ALA A 284 11.31 -1.42 -7.52
CA ALA A 284 9.87 -1.53 -7.33
C ALA A 284 9.17 -0.21 -7.67
N PRO A 285 8.13 -0.23 -8.51
CA PRO A 285 7.25 0.90 -8.72
C PRO A 285 6.23 1.03 -7.57
N GLY A 286 5.33 2.02 -7.63
CA GLY A 286 4.28 2.20 -6.65
C GLY A 286 4.78 2.65 -5.27
N SER A 287 3.88 2.64 -4.30
CA SER A 287 4.12 2.99 -2.90
C SER A 287 2.99 2.40 -2.05
N PHE A 288 2.88 2.76 -0.78
CA PHE A 288 1.84 2.25 0.11
C PHE A 288 0.42 2.74 -0.21
N HIS A 289 0.25 3.81 -1.00
CA HIS A 289 -1.05 4.37 -1.38
C HIS A 289 -1.45 4.13 -2.84
N THR A 290 -0.66 3.40 -3.62
CA THR A 290 -1.04 2.99 -4.98
C THR A 290 -1.90 1.73 -4.97
N VAL A 291 -2.69 1.51 -6.01
CA VAL A 291 -3.56 0.32 -6.13
C VAL A 291 -2.71 -0.96 -6.18
N CYS A 292 -1.60 -0.95 -6.90
CA CYS A 292 -0.56 -1.96 -6.77
C CYS A 292 0.37 -1.58 -5.60
N PRO A 293 0.14 -2.11 -4.39
CA PRO A 293 0.85 -1.63 -3.21
C PRO A 293 2.19 -2.36 -3.08
N TYR A 294 3.24 -1.72 -3.48
CA TYR A 294 4.58 -2.08 -3.03
C TYR A 294 4.90 -1.25 -1.78
N ALA A 295 4.26 -1.62 -0.66
CA ALA A 295 4.29 -0.83 0.56
C ALA A 295 5.51 -1.12 1.43
N TYR A 296 5.89 -0.13 2.21
CA TYR A 296 6.97 -0.20 3.19
C TYR A 296 6.53 0.42 4.53
N SER A 297 7.28 0.14 5.59
CA SER A 297 7.10 0.80 6.90
C SER A 297 7.85 2.12 6.94
N LEU A 298 7.24 3.16 7.50
CA LEU A 298 7.95 4.44 7.75
C LEU A 298 9.13 4.31 8.72
N ALA A 299 9.14 3.27 9.58
CA ALA A 299 10.29 2.95 10.41
C ALA A 299 11.47 2.32 9.63
N ASN A 300 11.23 1.80 8.42
CA ASN A 300 12.24 1.28 7.50
C ASN A 300 11.83 1.61 6.07
N PRO A 301 11.94 2.88 5.67
CA PRO A 301 11.40 3.35 4.41
C PRO A 301 12.09 2.72 3.19
N TYR A 302 11.35 2.68 2.09
CA TYR A 302 11.74 2.25 0.73
C TYR A 302 11.98 0.75 0.55
N HIS A 303 12.07 -0.04 1.62
CA HIS A 303 12.17 -1.49 1.52
C HIS A 303 10.78 -2.12 1.54
N VAL A 304 10.35 -2.63 0.40
CA VAL A 304 9.03 -3.27 0.27
C VAL A 304 8.91 -4.44 1.25
N ASN A 305 7.96 -4.34 2.15
CA ASN A 305 7.65 -5.38 3.13
C ASN A 305 6.21 -5.89 3.04
N HIS A 306 5.39 -5.25 2.19
CA HIS A 306 4.01 -5.63 1.99
C HIS A 306 3.59 -5.36 0.54
N GLY A 307 2.96 -6.35 -0.08
CA GLY A 307 2.48 -6.30 -1.46
C GLY A 307 1.50 -7.44 -1.75
N ALA A 308 1.04 -7.52 -3.00
CA ALA A 308 0.15 -8.58 -3.41
C ALA A 308 0.88 -9.93 -3.39
N SER A 309 0.52 -10.81 -2.46
CA SER A 309 1.05 -12.19 -2.38
C SER A 309 0.50 -13.09 -3.49
N GLN A 310 -0.59 -12.68 -4.12
CA GLN A 310 -1.23 -13.30 -5.25
C GLN A 310 -2.04 -12.25 -6.00
N ARG A 311 -1.99 -12.26 -7.33
CA ARG A 311 -2.95 -11.55 -8.18
C ARG A 311 -3.75 -12.60 -8.95
N HIS A 312 -5.08 -12.50 -8.95
CA HIS A 312 -5.94 -13.40 -9.70
C HIS A 312 -7.11 -12.64 -10.33
N ILE A 313 -7.60 -13.16 -11.45
CA ILE A 313 -8.74 -12.63 -12.19
C ILE A 313 -9.57 -13.83 -12.63
N TYR A 314 -10.75 -13.99 -12.05
CA TYR A 314 -11.68 -15.05 -12.43
C TYR A 314 -12.71 -14.54 -13.42
N ASN A 315 -12.78 -15.19 -14.59
CA ASN A 315 -13.74 -14.87 -15.63
C ASN A 315 -14.92 -15.87 -15.55
N LEU A 316 -16.02 -15.45 -14.96
CA LEU A 316 -17.17 -16.32 -14.75
C LEU A 316 -17.97 -16.63 -16.03
N ALA A 317 -17.74 -15.88 -17.13
CA ALA A 317 -18.30 -16.21 -18.44
C ALA A 317 -17.54 -17.33 -19.16
N ASP A 318 -16.26 -17.51 -18.84
CA ASP A 318 -15.38 -18.54 -19.39
C ASP A 318 -14.24 -18.82 -18.38
N TRP A 319 -14.45 -19.82 -17.54
CA TRP A 319 -13.55 -20.14 -16.43
C TRP A 319 -12.12 -20.47 -16.87
N ASP A 320 -11.94 -21.02 -18.09
CA ASP A 320 -10.61 -21.32 -18.63
C ASP A 320 -9.89 -20.05 -19.10
N LYS A 321 -10.55 -18.89 -19.14
CA LYS A 321 -9.95 -17.56 -19.32
C LYS A 321 -9.77 -16.80 -18.02
N SER A 322 -9.49 -17.52 -16.97
CA SER A 322 -9.03 -16.97 -15.68
C SER A 322 -7.51 -16.86 -15.65
N TYR A 323 -6.99 -16.00 -14.77
CA TYR A 323 -5.57 -15.68 -14.71
C TYR A 323 -5.07 -15.58 -13.26
N VAL A 324 -3.84 -16.02 -13.05
CA VAL A 324 -3.17 -15.97 -11.75
C VAL A 324 -1.69 -15.67 -11.91
N ILE A 325 -1.09 -15.03 -10.93
CA ILE A 325 0.36 -14.87 -10.80
C ILE A 325 0.77 -14.76 -9.34
N LEU A 326 1.90 -15.38 -8.99
CA LEU A 326 2.54 -15.29 -7.69
C LEU A 326 3.86 -14.50 -7.80
N PRO A 327 4.30 -13.82 -6.71
CA PRO A 327 5.57 -13.08 -6.73
C PRO A 327 6.80 -13.98 -6.85
N THR A 328 6.67 -15.26 -6.50
CA THR A 328 7.73 -16.28 -6.57
C THR A 328 7.28 -17.44 -7.48
N GLY A 329 7.63 -18.64 -7.17
CA GLY A 329 7.02 -19.86 -7.72
C GLY A 329 6.24 -20.60 -6.64
N THR A 330 5.90 -21.86 -6.90
CA THR A 330 5.14 -22.70 -5.98
C THR A 330 6.01 -23.61 -5.10
N SER A 331 7.33 -23.59 -5.30
CA SER A 331 8.28 -24.41 -4.53
C SER A 331 9.01 -23.59 -3.47
N GLY A 332 9.09 -24.11 -2.25
CA GLY A 332 9.95 -23.55 -1.18
C GLY A 332 11.42 -23.99 -1.30
N ASN A 333 11.76 -24.87 -2.25
CA ASN A 333 13.13 -25.36 -2.44
C ASN A 333 13.88 -24.47 -3.45
N PRO A 334 14.95 -23.76 -3.07
CA PRO A 334 15.69 -22.86 -3.95
C PRO A 334 16.39 -23.56 -5.12
N ALA A 335 16.59 -24.86 -5.06
CA ALA A 335 17.12 -25.68 -6.16
C ALA A 335 16.03 -26.11 -7.17
N SER A 336 14.77 -25.90 -6.88
CA SER A 336 13.65 -26.22 -7.78
C SER A 336 13.54 -25.20 -8.91
N PRO A 337 13.26 -25.64 -10.17
CA PRO A 337 12.93 -24.71 -11.25
C PRO A 337 11.64 -23.92 -10.99
N PHE A 338 10.81 -24.35 -10.03
CA PHE A 338 9.56 -23.69 -9.62
C PHE A 338 9.74 -22.78 -8.40
N TYR A 339 10.97 -22.42 -8.04
CA TYR A 339 11.21 -21.49 -6.92
C TYR A 339 10.88 -20.06 -7.29
N LEU A 340 11.21 -19.63 -8.52
CA LEU A 340 11.07 -18.25 -9.01
C LEU A 340 10.50 -18.15 -10.44
N ASP A 341 9.87 -19.22 -10.94
CA ASP A 341 9.43 -19.29 -12.34
C ASP A 341 8.35 -18.26 -12.72
N GLN A 342 7.74 -17.60 -11.73
CA GLN A 342 6.72 -16.57 -11.94
C GLN A 342 7.22 -15.15 -11.65
N THR A 343 8.39 -14.99 -11.02
CA THR A 343 8.87 -13.69 -10.53
C THR A 343 8.99 -12.65 -11.64
N GLU A 344 9.57 -13.00 -12.78
CA GLU A 344 9.74 -12.05 -13.89
C GLU A 344 8.39 -11.60 -14.46
N MET A 345 7.44 -12.51 -14.61
CA MET A 345 6.07 -12.20 -15.04
C MET A 345 5.36 -11.31 -14.02
N TYR A 346 5.48 -11.63 -12.72
CA TYR A 346 4.89 -10.84 -11.65
C TYR A 346 5.40 -9.37 -11.67
N LEU A 347 6.71 -9.18 -11.81
CA LEU A 347 7.33 -7.85 -11.87
C LEU A 347 6.91 -7.07 -13.11
N LYS A 348 6.68 -7.74 -14.23
CA LYS A 348 6.19 -7.13 -15.49
C LYS A 348 4.68 -6.90 -15.54
N GLY A 349 3.93 -7.45 -14.56
CA GLY A 349 2.47 -7.41 -14.58
C GLY A 349 1.83 -8.41 -15.53
N ASP A 350 2.57 -9.43 -15.95
CA ASP A 350 2.08 -10.54 -16.77
C ASP A 350 1.41 -11.61 -15.90
N TYR A 351 0.62 -12.47 -16.54
CA TYR A 351 -0.17 -13.50 -15.88
C TYR A 351 -0.05 -14.85 -16.57
N ARG A 352 -0.25 -15.90 -15.79
CA ARG A 352 -0.49 -17.26 -16.29
C ARG A 352 -1.99 -17.51 -16.40
N GLN A 353 -2.41 -18.33 -17.35
CA GLN A 353 -3.76 -18.86 -17.37
C GLN A 353 -3.97 -19.81 -16.18
N ASP A 354 -5.14 -19.70 -15.58
CA ASP A 354 -5.61 -20.57 -14.49
C ASP A 354 -6.77 -21.41 -15.02
N PHE A 355 -6.44 -22.57 -15.61
CA PHE A 355 -7.42 -23.45 -16.24
C PHE A 355 -8.31 -24.13 -15.20
N PHE A 356 -9.61 -24.15 -15.46
CA PHE A 356 -10.62 -24.77 -14.60
C PHE A 356 -11.13 -26.10 -15.12
N SER A 357 -11.34 -26.24 -16.46
CA SER A 357 -11.89 -27.46 -17.02
C SER A 357 -10.89 -28.60 -16.96
N VAL A 358 -11.39 -29.80 -16.64
CA VAL A 358 -10.56 -31.01 -16.52
C VAL A 358 -9.80 -31.31 -17.80
N ASP A 359 -10.42 -31.05 -18.95
CA ASP A 359 -9.81 -31.31 -20.25
C ASP A 359 -8.63 -30.36 -20.52
N LYS A 360 -8.80 -29.06 -20.24
CA LYS A 360 -7.71 -28.07 -20.37
C LYS A 360 -6.57 -28.34 -19.37
N VAL A 361 -6.90 -28.72 -18.14
CA VAL A 361 -5.88 -29.11 -17.16
C VAL A 361 -5.10 -30.33 -17.64
N LYS A 362 -5.76 -31.37 -18.18
CA LYS A 362 -5.09 -32.57 -18.72
C LYS A 362 -4.23 -32.26 -19.95
N GLU A 363 -4.74 -31.40 -20.85
CA GLU A 363 -4.03 -31.00 -22.07
C GLU A 363 -2.72 -30.26 -21.77
N THR A 364 -2.73 -29.43 -20.72
CA THR A 364 -1.61 -28.52 -20.38
C THR A 364 -0.68 -29.07 -19.31
N ALA A 365 -1.09 -30.12 -18.57
CA ALA A 365 -0.31 -30.70 -17.50
C ALA A 365 1.02 -31.29 -17.98
N LYS A 366 2.13 -30.80 -17.43
CA LYS A 366 3.47 -31.34 -17.68
C LYS A 366 3.80 -32.56 -16.79
N TYR A 367 3.18 -32.62 -15.64
CA TYR A 367 3.42 -33.64 -14.63
C TYR A 367 2.09 -34.15 -14.07
N VAL A 368 2.00 -35.43 -13.76
CA VAL A 368 0.83 -36.06 -13.17
C VAL A 368 1.25 -36.78 -11.91
N LEU A 369 0.63 -36.47 -10.79
CA LEU A 369 0.77 -37.21 -9.53
C LEU A 369 -0.47 -38.07 -9.30
N ILE A 370 -0.31 -39.38 -9.19
CA ILE A 370 -1.39 -40.30 -8.89
C ILE A 370 -1.31 -40.71 -7.41
N LEU A 371 -2.33 -40.34 -6.65
CA LEU A 371 -2.47 -40.75 -5.27
C LEU A 371 -3.33 -41.99 -5.21
N GLN A 372 -2.80 -43.06 -4.62
CA GLN A 372 -3.51 -44.34 -4.46
C GLN A 372 -3.61 -44.69 -2.97
N ASN A 373 -4.76 -45.22 -2.55
CA ASN A 373 -4.88 -45.76 -1.22
C ASN A 373 -3.96 -47.00 -1.11
N SER A 374 -3.06 -46.99 -0.12
CA SER A 374 -2.41 -48.23 0.30
C SER A 374 -3.49 -49.13 0.92
N ARG A 375 -3.72 -50.29 0.32
CA ARG A 375 -4.56 -51.32 0.92
C ARG A 375 -3.84 -51.95 2.12
#